data_90997f0bf7d12dd0d8ca213e9a5edbcc
#
_entry.id   90997f0bf7d12dd0d8ca213e9a5edbcc
#
_cell.length_a   1.000
_cell.length_b   1.000
_cell.length_c   1.000
_cell.angle_alpha   90.00
_cell.angle_beta   90.00
_cell.angle_gamma   90.00
#
_symmetry.space_group_name_H-M   'P 1'
#
loop_
_entity.id
_entity.type
_entity.pdbx_description
1 polymer ?
#
loop_
_entity_poly.entity_id
_entity_poly.type
_entity_poly.pdbx_seq_one_letter_code
_entity_poly.pdbx_strand_id
1 'polypeptide(L)'
;ATLEILEANPGLYARLEAVGARLEAGLREALARKGVPHTVNRVGSMLTVFFAEGPVVTFQDAKRTDLELFKRFFHGLLARGVYWPPSNFEAAFLSIAHGEEEVARTLEALDGAL
;
A
#
# COMPACT_ATOMS: atom_id res chain seq x y z
N ALA A 1 -0.54 22.15 -18.24
CA ALA A 1 -0.41 21.66 -16.87
C ALA A 1 -0.62 20.13 -16.82
N THR A 2 -1.49 19.59 -15.97
CA THR A 2 -1.60 18.12 -15.77
C THR A 2 -1.85 17.33 -17.06
N LEU A 3 -2.79 17.76 -17.89
CA LEU A 3 -3.09 17.07 -19.16
C LEU A 3 -1.90 17.08 -20.14
N GLU A 4 -1.17 18.18 -20.20
CA GLU A 4 0.03 18.29 -21.05
C GLU A 4 1.12 17.30 -20.59
N ILE A 5 1.28 17.10 -19.26
CA ILE A 5 2.22 16.13 -18.71
C ILE A 5 1.79 14.71 -19.09
N LEU A 6 0.48 14.39 -18.99
CA LEU A 6 -0.04 13.09 -19.36
C LEU A 6 0.13 12.80 -20.86
N GLU A 7 -0.16 13.77 -21.73
CA GLU A 7 0.02 13.63 -23.17
C GLU A 7 1.50 13.44 -23.56
N ALA A 8 2.41 14.16 -22.89
CA ALA A 8 3.84 14.07 -23.14
C ALA A 8 4.48 12.76 -22.61
N ASN A 9 3.80 12.03 -21.75
CA ASN A 9 4.31 10.81 -21.11
C ASN A 9 3.36 9.62 -21.27
N PRO A 10 3.21 9.05 -22.47
CA PRO A 10 2.24 7.97 -22.72
C PRO A 10 2.49 6.69 -21.92
N GLY A 11 3.71 6.47 -21.42
CA GLY A 11 4.07 5.32 -20.57
C GLY A 11 3.81 5.52 -19.07
N LEU A 12 3.28 6.68 -18.66
CA LEU A 12 3.15 7.04 -17.25
C LEU A 12 2.26 6.06 -16.48
N TYR A 13 1.12 5.69 -17.01
CA TYR A 13 0.21 4.75 -16.35
C TYR A 13 0.79 3.34 -16.26
N ALA A 14 1.51 2.88 -17.28
CA ALA A 14 2.20 1.60 -17.24
C ALA A 14 3.29 1.58 -16.15
N ARG A 15 3.99 2.69 -15.97
CA ARG A 15 4.97 2.86 -14.89
C ARG A 15 4.30 2.85 -13.51
N LEU A 16 3.19 3.55 -13.33
CA LEU A 16 2.41 3.51 -12.08
C LEU A 16 1.91 2.11 -11.76
N GLU A 17 1.41 1.39 -12.76
CA GLU A 17 1.01 -0.01 -12.61
C GLU A 17 2.16 -0.89 -12.13
N ALA A 18 3.34 -0.74 -12.72
CA ALA A 18 4.53 -1.52 -12.36
C ALA A 18 4.98 -1.23 -10.91
N VAL A 19 5.01 0.04 -10.50
CA VAL A 19 5.37 0.44 -9.13
C VAL A 19 4.34 -0.07 -8.13
N GLY A 20 3.04 0.04 -8.45
CA GLY A 20 1.95 -0.48 -7.62
C GLY A 20 2.03 -1.99 -7.43
N ALA A 21 2.27 -2.73 -8.51
CA ALA A 21 2.43 -4.20 -8.46
C ALA A 21 3.64 -4.60 -7.60
N ARG A 22 4.74 -3.88 -7.71
CA ARG A 22 5.93 -4.14 -6.91
C ARG A 22 5.70 -3.88 -5.42
N LEU A 23 5.04 -2.78 -5.08
CA LEU A 23 4.69 -2.49 -3.69
C LEU A 23 3.74 -3.57 -3.14
N GLU A 24 2.72 -3.95 -3.88
CA GLU A 24 1.80 -5.02 -3.48
C GLU A 24 2.54 -6.33 -3.20
N ALA A 25 3.40 -6.76 -4.12
CA ALA A 25 4.17 -8.00 -3.95
C ALA A 25 5.05 -7.96 -2.70
N GLY A 26 5.75 -6.85 -2.47
CA GLY A 26 6.59 -6.66 -1.30
C GLY A 26 5.81 -6.64 0.02
N LEU A 27 4.65 -5.98 0.04
CA LEU A 27 3.75 -5.97 1.21
C LEU A 27 3.27 -7.39 1.54
N ARG A 28 2.80 -8.14 0.55
CA ARG A 28 2.35 -9.52 0.73
C ARG A 28 3.47 -10.42 1.26
N GLU A 29 4.65 -10.33 0.67
CA GLU A 29 5.81 -11.11 1.10
C GLU A 29 6.23 -10.78 2.53
N ALA A 30 6.37 -9.50 2.86
CA ALA A 30 6.78 -9.06 4.19
C ALA A 30 5.78 -9.47 5.28
N LEU A 31 4.48 -9.28 5.03
CA LEU A 31 3.43 -9.65 5.98
C LEU A 31 3.28 -11.17 6.13
N ALA A 32 3.43 -11.93 5.04
CA ALA A 32 3.43 -13.39 5.09
C ALA A 32 4.62 -13.92 5.89
N ARG A 33 5.82 -13.36 5.67
CA ARG A 33 7.04 -13.72 6.42
C ARG A 33 6.89 -13.48 7.93
N LYS A 34 6.12 -12.46 8.32
CA LYS A 34 5.80 -12.14 9.71
C LYS A 34 4.64 -12.97 10.29
N GLY A 35 4.00 -13.81 9.49
CA GLY A 35 2.83 -14.58 9.90
C GLY A 35 1.60 -13.73 10.19
N VAL A 36 1.50 -12.55 9.59
CA VAL A 36 0.40 -11.61 9.80
C VAL A 36 -0.71 -11.88 8.77
N PRO A 37 -1.94 -12.22 9.20
CA PRO A 37 -3.07 -12.35 8.31
C PRO A 37 -3.35 -11.04 7.57
N HIS A 38 -3.41 -11.09 6.26
CA HIS A 38 -3.59 -9.89 5.45
C HIS A 38 -4.25 -10.16 4.10
N THR A 39 -4.90 -9.14 3.60
CA THR A 39 -5.39 -9.05 2.22
C THR A 39 -4.97 -7.70 1.66
N VAL A 40 -4.41 -7.68 0.46
CA VAL A 40 -4.08 -6.44 -0.25
C VAL A 40 -4.98 -6.35 -1.47
N ASN A 41 -5.78 -5.29 -1.52
CA ASN A 41 -6.57 -4.94 -2.69
C ASN A 41 -5.86 -3.83 -3.46
N ARG A 42 -5.69 -4.02 -4.78
CA ARG A 42 -5.03 -3.03 -5.63
C ARG A 42 -5.73 -2.88 -6.97
N VAL A 43 -5.81 -1.63 -7.42
CA VAL A 43 -6.19 -1.26 -8.79
C VAL A 43 -5.19 -0.20 -9.26
N GLY A 44 -4.32 -0.55 -10.21
CA GLY A 44 -3.29 0.37 -10.68
C GLY A 44 -2.37 0.86 -9.56
N SER A 45 -2.35 2.17 -9.35
CA SER A 45 -1.57 2.85 -8.32
C SER A 45 -2.30 3.05 -6.99
N MET A 46 -3.51 2.51 -6.84
CA MET A 46 -4.29 2.54 -5.61
C MET A 46 -4.22 1.18 -4.92
N LEU A 47 -3.94 1.16 -3.61
CA LEU A 47 -3.97 -0.09 -2.85
C LEU A 47 -4.38 0.14 -1.40
N THR A 48 -4.96 -0.91 -0.81
CA THR A 48 -5.28 -0.94 0.61
C THR A 48 -4.79 -2.26 1.20
N VAL A 49 -4.19 -2.20 2.37
CA VAL A 49 -3.84 -3.38 3.18
C VAL A 49 -4.90 -3.56 4.25
N PHE A 50 -5.53 -4.72 4.26
CA PHE A 50 -6.47 -5.13 5.29
C PHE A 50 -5.86 -6.27 6.11
N PHE A 51 -5.92 -6.16 7.43
CA PHE A 51 -5.49 -7.22 8.35
C PHE A 51 -6.65 -8.16 8.64
N ALA A 52 -6.81 -9.15 7.76
CA ALA A 52 -7.89 -10.13 7.80
C ALA A 52 -7.48 -11.43 7.13
N GLU A 53 -8.07 -12.52 7.58
CA GLU A 53 -8.04 -13.80 6.89
C GLU A 53 -9.16 -13.83 5.84
N GLY A 54 -8.80 -13.99 4.57
CA GLY A 54 -9.74 -14.07 3.46
C GLY A 54 -10.03 -12.74 2.77
N PRO A 55 -10.86 -12.78 1.74
CA PRO A 55 -11.09 -11.65 0.86
C PRO A 55 -11.88 -10.53 1.55
N VAL A 56 -11.52 -9.29 1.22
CA VAL A 56 -12.28 -8.10 1.62
C VAL A 56 -12.89 -7.53 0.34
N VAL A 57 -14.20 -7.71 0.17
CA VAL A 57 -14.94 -7.35 -1.05
C VAL A 57 -15.98 -6.27 -0.76
N THR A 58 -16.55 -6.28 0.42
CA THR A 58 -17.60 -5.35 0.84
C THR A 58 -17.11 -4.45 1.97
N PHE A 59 -17.84 -3.35 2.19
CA PHE A 59 -17.60 -2.49 3.35
C PHE A 59 -17.78 -3.24 4.68
N GLN A 60 -18.70 -4.20 4.73
CA GLN A 60 -18.89 -5.02 5.93
C GLN A 60 -17.68 -5.93 6.21
N ASP A 61 -17.02 -6.43 5.16
CA ASP A 61 -15.77 -7.18 5.33
C ASP A 61 -14.66 -6.27 5.87
N ALA A 62 -14.52 -5.07 5.31
CA ALA A 62 -13.53 -4.09 5.78
C ALA A 62 -13.72 -3.71 7.26
N LYS A 63 -14.96 -3.64 7.74
CA LYS A 63 -15.28 -3.36 9.16
C LYS A 63 -14.89 -4.48 10.12
N ARG A 64 -14.69 -5.71 9.63
CA ARG A 64 -14.31 -6.88 10.44
C ARG A 64 -12.79 -7.11 10.50
N THR A 65 -12.01 -6.27 9.87
CA THR A 65 -10.55 -6.36 9.87
C THR A 65 -9.96 -5.90 11.21
N ASP A 66 -8.73 -6.32 11.51
CA ASP A 66 -8.05 -5.96 12.76
C ASP A 66 -7.58 -4.50 12.74
N LEU A 67 -8.38 -3.61 13.34
CA LEU A 67 -8.09 -2.19 13.42
C LEU A 67 -6.96 -1.85 14.40
N GLU A 68 -6.74 -2.66 15.42
CA GLU A 68 -5.63 -2.44 16.36
C GLU A 68 -4.29 -2.76 15.69
N LEU A 69 -4.25 -3.81 14.90
CA LEU A 69 -3.08 -4.13 14.09
C LEU A 69 -2.83 -3.05 13.02
N PHE A 70 -3.89 -2.51 12.41
CA PHE A 70 -3.78 -1.39 11.48
C PHE A 70 -3.18 -0.14 12.15
N LYS A 71 -3.60 0.20 13.37
CA LYS A 71 -3.00 1.32 14.12
C LYS A 71 -1.50 1.10 14.37
N ARG A 72 -1.10 -0.09 14.76
CA ARG A 72 0.32 -0.43 14.95
C ARG A 72 1.10 -0.28 13.65
N PHE A 73 0.56 -0.80 12.56
CA PHE A 73 1.11 -0.66 11.21
C PHE A 73 1.29 0.81 10.83
N PHE A 74 0.24 1.61 10.95
CA PHE A 74 0.28 3.04 10.63
C PHE A 74 1.32 3.79 11.46
N HIS A 75 1.27 3.67 12.78
CA HIS A 75 2.21 4.37 13.66
C HIS A 75 3.65 3.87 13.50
N GLY A 76 3.82 2.59 13.27
CA GLY A 76 5.12 1.99 13.02
C GLY A 76 5.77 2.49 11.72
N LEU A 77 4.99 2.65 10.66
CA LEU A 77 5.45 3.26 9.40
C LEU A 77 5.75 4.75 9.58
N LEU A 78 4.85 5.48 10.24
CA LEU A 78 5.01 6.92 10.47
C LEU A 78 6.30 7.23 11.26
N ALA A 79 6.57 6.46 12.31
CA ALA A 79 7.80 6.59 13.10
C ALA A 79 9.08 6.34 12.29
N ARG A 80 8.97 5.70 11.14
CA ARG A 80 10.08 5.40 10.20
C ARG A 80 10.06 6.26 8.94
N GLY A 81 9.28 7.34 8.94
CA GLY A 81 9.24 8.32 7.86
C GLY A 81 8.34 7.95 6.67
N VAL A 82 7.46 6.97 6.83
CA VAL A 82 6.49 6.59 5.81
C VAL A 82 5.08 7.01 6.26
N TYR A 83 4.50 7.96 5.55
CA TYR A 83 3.13 8.38 5.79
C TYR A 83 2.17 7.50 4.96
N TRP A 84 1.47 6.62 5.65
CA TRP A 84 0.38 5.80 5.10
C TRP A 84 -0.97 6.47 5.38
N PRO A 85 -2.05 6.23 4.61
CA PRO A 85 -3.36 6.74 4.99
C PRO A 85 -3.76 6.36 6.42
N PRO A 86 -4.28 7.29 7.22
CA PRO A 86 -4.53 7.06 8.65
C PRO A 86 -5.77 6.18 8.94
N SER A 87 -6.56 5.89 7.93
CA SER A 87 -7.77 5.07 8.05
C SER A 87 -7.66 3.78 7.24
N ASN A 88 -8.08 2.69 7.83
CA ASN A 88 -8.22 1.38 7.16
C ASN A 88 -9.25 1.39 6.02
N PHE A 89 -10.08 2.42 5.95
CA PHE A 89 -11.10 2.61 4.90
C PHE A 89 -10.66 3.51 3.77
N GLU A 90 -9.40 3.92 3.76
CA GLU A 90 -8.81 4.74 2.71
C GLU A 90 -7.82 3.91 1.87
N ALA A 91 -7.71 4.29 0.61
CA ALA A 91 -6.69 3.73 -0.27
C ALA A 91 -5.40 4.57 -0.21
N ALA A 92 -4.27 3.91 -0.23
CA ALA A 92 -2.99 4.54 -0.50
C ALA A 92 -2.86 4.79 -2.01
N PHE A 93 -2.33 5.95 -2.37
CA PHE A 93 -2.12 6.36 -3.75
C PHE A 93 -0.64 6.55 -4.02
N LEU A 94 -0.15 5.93 -5.09
CA LEU A 94 1.17 6.20 -5.63
C LEU A 94 1.08 7.29 -6.70
N SER A 95 2.13 8.10 -6.78
CA SER A 95 2.30 9.10 -7.83
C SER A 95 3.54 8.80 -8.66
N ILE A 96 3.75 9.56 -9.73
CA ILE A 96 4.96 9.44 -10.56
C ILE A 96 6.25 9.85 -9.84
N ALA A 97 6.15 10.49 -8.69
CA ALA A 97 7.27 10.80 -7.81
C ALA A 97 7.75 9.58 -7.01
N HIS A 98 6.93 8.54 -6.87
CA HIS A 98 7.31 7.30 -6.22
C HIS A 98 7.94 6.34 -7.22
N GLY A 99 9.12 5.84 -6.88
CA GLY A 99 9.86 4.86 -7.67
C GLY A 99 10.34 3.69 -6.82
N GLU A 100 11.36 3.00 -7.30
CA GLU A 100 11.94 1.83 -6.63
C GLU A 100 12.50 2.16 -5.24
N GLU A 101 13.07 3.34 -5.06
CA GLU A 101 13.62 3.78 -3.78
C GLU A 101 12.53 3.94 -2.73
N GLU A 102 11.44 4.61 -3.06
CA GLU A 102 10.31 4.83 -2.15
C GLU A 102 9.63 3.52 -1.78
N VAL A 103 9.50 2.59 -2.74
CA VAL A 103 9.00 1.24 -2.47
C VAL A 103 9.93 0.50 -1.52
N ALA A 104 11.23 0.49 -1.78
CA ALA A 104 12.22 -0.19 -0.93
C ALA A 104 12.21 0.36 0.50
N ARG A 105 12.18 1.68 0.67
CA ARG A 105 12.10 2.34 1.97
C ARG A 105 10.80 2.03 2.72
N THR A 106 9.70 1.93 1.99
CA THR A 106 8.40 1.55 2.58
C THR A 106 8.43 0.13 3.12
N LEU A 107 9.00 -0.81 2.36
CA LEU A 107 9.11 -2.20 2.78
C LEU A 107 10.09 -2.39 3.95
N GLU A 108 11.21 -1.66 3.96
CA GLU A 108 12.14 -1.63 5.09
C GLU A 108 11.45 -1.07 6.36
N ALA A 109 10.71 0.01 6.22
CA ALA A 109 9.94 0.58 7.32
C ALA A 109 8.89 -0.41 7.86
N LEU A 110 8.24 -1.16 7.00
CA LEU A 110 7.28 -2.21 7.38
C LEU A 110 7.96 -3.32 8.21
N ASP A 111 9.14 -3.75 7.82
CA ASP A 111 9.88 -4.77 8.57
C ASP A 111 10.14 -4.37 10.02
N GLY A 112 10.37 -3.09 10.28
CA GLY A 112 10.53 -2.57 11.63
C GLY A 112 9.22 -2.15 12.33
N ALA A 113 8.11 -2.02 11.60
CA ALA A 113 6.84 -1.55 12.14
C ALA A 113 6.01 -2.64 12.83
N LEU A 114 6.12 -3.84 12.38
CA LEU A 114 5.43 -5.04 12.84
C LEU A 114 6.43 -6.17 13.11
#